data_2f370197caf7c975002f080ee0a33e64
#
_entry.id   2f370197caf7c975002f080ee0a33e64
#
_cell.length_a   1.000
_cell.length_b   1.000
_cell.length_c   1.000
_cell.angle_alpha   90.00
_cell.angle_beta   90.00
_cell.angle_gamma   90.00
#
_symmetry.space_group_name_H-M   'P 1'
#
loop_
_entity.id
_entity.type
_entity.pdbx_description
1 polymer ?
#
loop_
_entity_poly.entity_id
_entity_poly.type
_entity_poly.pdbx_seq_one_letter_code
_entity_poly.pdbx_strand_id
1 'polypeptide(L)'
;QPSLICLHPHGIICTGILFSAHFSPGSTTLFAVSKWLFYVPVIGWLARHLGCIPATYENIEKALKTNTVILVPGGVPELLSGEIYSRRHGFLKIAKKTGVSIIPILTKNVYYDRIPCPLASLRYEIAKRIDLPIMFPVLGYYGTWLPKRLPIKIEQKDSFRVEGDIEPERIRYYKAFDYS
;
A
#
# COMPACT_ATOMS: atom_id res chain seq x y z
N GLN A 1 20.30 -3.19 -5.00
CA GLN A 1 19.53 -3.18 -6.25
C GLN A 1 18.13 -2.65 -6.00
N PRO A 2 17.55 -1.86 -6.91
CA PRO A 2 16.17 -1.42 -6.80
C PRO A 2 15.21 -2.61 -6.69
N SER A 3 14.18 -2.47 -5.86
CA SER A 3 13.17 -3.51 -5.65
C SER A 3 11.80 -2.88 -5.42
N LEU A 4 10.75 -3.64 -5.61
CA LEU A 4 9.38 -3.22 -5.35
C LEU A 4 8.87 -3.90 -4.08
N ILE A 5 8.73 -3.14 -3.00
CA ILE A 5 8.20 -3.63 -1.73
C ILE A 5 6.68 -3.49 -1.76
N CYS A 6 5.96 -4.58 -1.63
CA CYS A 6 4.50 -4.62 -1.63
C CYS A 6 3.97 -4.91 -0.23
N LEU A 7 3.30 -3.93 0.37
CA LEU A 7 2.71 -4.05 1.71
C LEU A 7 1.25 -4.49 1.63
N HIS A 8 0.87 -5.45 2.46
CA HIS A 8 -0.50 -5.93 2.62
C HIS A 8 -0.86 -6.15 4.10
N PRO A 9 -2.12 -5.93 4.48
CA PRO A 9 -3.09 -5.06 3.85
C PRO A 9 -2.76 -3.58 4.06
N HIS A 10 -3.45 -2.70 3.33
CA HIS A 10 -3.23 -1.25 3.39
C HIS A 10 -3.31 -0.67 4.80
N GLY A 11 -4.27 -1.09 5.61
CA GLY A 11 -4.55 -0.43 6.88
C GLY A 11 -4.97 1.05 6.71
N ILE A 12 -5.51 1.66 7.77
CA ILE A 12 -5.96 3.06 7.73
C ILE A 12 -4.77 4.03 7.74
N ILE A 13 -3.79 3.77 8.58
CA ILE A 13 -2.47 4.40 8.49
C ILE A 13 -1.57 3.40 7.80
N CYS A 14 -1.08 3.77 6.64
CA CYS A 14 -0.13 2.93 5.95
C CYS A 14 1.15 2.85 6.80
N THR A 15 1.39 1.68 7.39
CA THR A 15 2.59 1.42 8.20
C THR A 15 3.88 1.67 7.42
N GLY A 16 3.83 1.65 6.08
CA GLY A 16 4.95 2.03 5.24
C GLY A 16 5.44 3.46 5.43
N ILE A 17 4.59 4.41 5.84
CA ILE A 17 5.02 5.77 6.18
C ILE A 17 5.88 5.75 7.46
N LEU A 18 5.51 4.92 8.42
CA LEU A 18 6.31 4.72 9.64
C LEU A 18 7.65 4.02 9.33
N PHE A 19 7.64 3.13 8.33
CA PHE A 19 8.87 2.48 7.85
C PHE A 19 9.80 3.44 7.12
N SER A 20 9.28 4.33 6.27
CA SER A 20 10.10 5.31 5.55
C SER A 20 10.80 6.28 6.50
N ALA A 21 10.19 6.60 7.64
CA ALA A 21 10.81 7.41 8.69
C ALA A 21 11.96 6.69 9.42
N HIS A 22 12.02 5.36 9.37
CA HIS A 22 13.10 4.54 9.95
C HIS A 22 14.22 4.20 8.96
N PHE A 23 14.03 4.47 7.67
CA PHE A 23 15.10 4.34 6.69
C PHE A 23 16.08 5.51 6.87
N SER A 24 17.33 5.18 7.12
CA SER A 24 18.43 6.12 7.34
C SER A 24 18.46 7.25 6.31
N PRO A 25 18.88 8.46 6.70
CA PRO A 25 19.16 9.54 5.76
C PRO A 25 20.11 9.03 4.67
N GLY A 26 19.71 9.16 3.41
CA GLY A 26 20.44 8.60 2.26
C GLY A 26 19.86 7.32 1.67
N SER A 27 18.78 6.77 2.25
CA SER A 27 18.05 5.67 1.65
C SER A 27 17.39 6.11 0.33
N THR A 28 17.62 5.33 -0.72
CA THR A 28 17.01 5.53 -2.04
C THR A 28 15.60 4.92 -2.11
N THR A 29 14.88 4.93 -1.02
CA THR A 29 13.54 4.33 -0.92
C THR A 29 12.46 5.40 -1.03
N LEU A 30 11.54 5.21 -1.98
CA LEU A 30 10.40 6.10 -2.23
C LEU A 30 9.09 5.39 -1.89
N PHE A 31 8.10 6.15 -1.46
CA PHE A 31 6.80 5.64 -1.10
C PHE A 31 5.72 6.06 -2.12
N ALA A 32 5.11 5.07 -2.80
CA ALA A 32 4.06 5.34 -3.77
C ALA A 32 2.70 5.47 -3.07
N VAL A 33 2.14 6.68 -3.09
CA VAL A 33 0.85 7.02 -2.45
C VAL A 33 -0.16 7.51 -3.48
N SER A 34 -1.44 7.51 -3.11
CA SER A 34 -2.49 8.00 -4.00
C SER A 34 -2.18 9.43 -4.50
N LYS A 35 -2.31 9.63 -5.81
CA LYS A 35 -2.10 10.96 -6.43
C LYS A 35 -2.96 12.06 -5.81
N TRP A 36 -4.13 11.72 -5.29
CA TRP A 36 -5.07 12.66 -4.68
C TRP A 36 -4.51 13.34 -3.43
N LEU A 37 -3.59 12.68 -2.69
CA LEU A 37 -2.93 13.27 -1.53
C LEU A 37 -2.11 14.50 -1.91
N PHE A 38 -1.57 14.56 -3.12
CA PHE A 38 -0.75 15.67 -3.59
C PHE A 38 -1.56 16.94 -3.93
N TYR A 39 -2.88 16.81 -4.09
CA TYR A 39 -3.78 17.95 -4.32
C TYR A 39 -4.23 18.62 -3.02
N VAL A 40 -4.04 17.97 -1.86
CA VAL A 40 -4.31 18.58 -0.56
C VAL A 40 -3.07 19.36 -0.11
N PRO A 41 -3.12 20.71 0.00
CA PRO A 41 -1.93 21.54 0.12
C PRO A 41 -0.94 21.13 1.20
N VAL A 42 -1.41 20.97 2.45
CA VAL A 42 -0.55 20.60 3.59
C VAL A 42 -0.07 19.14 3.48
N ILE A 43 -0.99 18.23 3.14
CA ILE A 43 -0.66 16.80 3.02
C ILE A 43 0.27 16.56 1.84
N GLY A 44 0.03 17.20 0.70
CA GLY A 44 0.87 17.06 -0.48
C GLY A 44 2.26 17.64 -0.28
N TRP A 45 2.39 18.74 0.46
CA TRP A 45 3.69 19.28 0.86
C TRP A 45 4.45 18.27 1.75
N LEU A 46 3.79 17.77 2.79
CA LEU A 46 4.37 16.77 3.70
C LEU A 46 4.77 15.48 2.97
N ALA A 47 3.89 14.98 2.10
CA ALA A 47 4.16 13.78 1.31
C ALA A 47 5.45 13.92 0.47
N ARG A 48 5.64 15.08 -0.20
CA ARG A 48 6.87 15.33 -0.96
C ARG A 48 8.12 15.33 -0.06
N HIS A 49 8.03 15.95 1.11
CA HIS A 49 9.16 16.01 2.05
C HIS A 49 9.50 14.62 2.64
N LEU A 50 8.52 13.73 2.74
CA LEU A 50 8.70 12.35 3.18
C LEU A 50 9.12 11.38 2.07
N GLY A 51 9.51 11.88 0.89
CA GLY A 51 9.93 11.04 -0.22
C GLY A 51 8.79 10.25 -0.88
N CYS A 52 7.55 10.75 -0.77
CA CYS A 52 6.43 10.12 -1.45
C CYS A 52 6.35 10.54 -2.92
N ILE A 53 5.93 9.58 -3.76
CA ILE A 53 5.64 9.80 -5.18
C ILE A 53 4.18 9.43 -5.47
N PRO A 54 3.54 10.06 -6.47
CA PRO A 54 2.21 9.62 -6.91
C PRO A 54 2.25 8.19 -7.44
N ALA A 55 1.34 7.33 -6.97
CA ALA A 55 1.23 5.92 -7.35
C ALA A 55 0.66 5.77 -8.76
N THR A 56 1.33 6.34 -9.76
CA THR A 56 1.04 6.12 -11.18
C THR A 56 2.05 5.15 -11.77
N TYR A 57 1.65 4.46 -12.84
CA TYR A 57 2.51 3.51 -13.52
C TYR A 57 3.85 4.12 -13.92
N GLU A 58 3.80 5.31 -14.54
CA GLU A 58 4.97 6.03 -15.04
C GLU A 58 5.93 6.46 -13.92
N ASN A 59 5.40 6.99 -12.81
CA ASN A 59 6.23 7.44 -11.69
C ASN A 59 6.91 6.27 -11.00
N ILE A 60 6.20 5.16 -10.80
CA ILE A 60 6.76 3.95 -10.18
C ILE A 60 7.83 3.35 -11.10
N GLU A 61 7.55 3.21 -12.40
CA GLU A 61 8.51 2.70 -13.38
C GLU A 61 9.78 3.55 -13.42
N LYS A 62 9.63 4.88 -13.45
CA LYS A 62 10.76 5.81 -13.43
C LYS A 62 11.57 5.69 -12.14
N ALA A 63 10.90 5.61 -11.01
CA ALA A 63 11.55 5.51 -9.69
C ALA A 63 12.33 4.20 -9.55
N LEU A 64 11.81 3.07 -10.03
CA LEU A 64 12.44 1.76 -9.95
C LEU A 64 13.73 1.62 -10.76
N LYS A 65 14.09 2.61 -11.58
CA LYS A 65 15.40 2.61 -12.28
C LYS A 65 16.58 2.79 -11.32
N THR A 66 16.37 3.54 -10.25
CA THR A 66 17.43 3.93 -9.31
C THR A 66 17.08 3.72 -7.85
N ASN A 67 15.79 3.57 -7.53
CA ASN A 67 15.29 3.55 -6.16
C ASN A 67 14.49 2.29 -5.87
N THR A 68 14.45 1.90 -4.62
CA THR A 68 13.44 0.96 -4.11
C THR A 68 12.12 1.71 -3.93
N VAL A 69 11.01 1.10 -4.33
CA VAL A 69 9.68 1.70 -4.19
C VAL A 69 8.82 0.84 -3.27
N ILE A 70 8.20 1.47 -2.28
CA ILE A 70 7.20 0.84 -1.42
C ILE A 70 5.83 1.18 -1.98
N LEU A 71 5.01 0.16 -2.20
CA LEU A 71 3.67 0.26 -2.74
C LEU A 71 2.69 -0.59 -1.91
N VAL A 72 1.44 -0.15 -1.84
CA VAL A 72 0.32 -0.95 -1.32
C VAL A 72 -0.59 -1.34 -2.48
N PRO A 73 -0.42 -2.55 -3.04
CA PRO A 73 -1.08 -2.94 -4.29
C PRO A 73 -2.61 -2.90 -4.24
N GLY A 74 -3.20 -3.27 -3.12
CA GLY A 74 -4.66 -3.31 -2.98
C GLY A 74 -5.31 -1.93 -2.93
N GLY A 75 -4.58 -0.90 -2.47
CA GLY A 75 -5.05 0.48 -2.45
C GLY A 75 -6.37 0.69 -1.69
N VAL A 76 -7.28 1.51 -2.25
CA VAL A 76 -8.56 1.87 -1.61
C VAL A 76 -9.42 0.65 -1.20
N PRO A 77 -9.57 -0.41 -1.99
CA PRO A 77 -10.28 -1.61 -1.57
C PRO A 77 -9.73 -2.24 -0.29
N GLU A 78 -8.42 -2.39 -0.16
CA GLU A 78 -7.79 -2.91 1.07
C GLU A 78 -7.94 -1.96 2.25
N LEU A 79 -7.82 -0.64 2.00
CA LEU A 79 -8.07 0.36 3.03
C LEU A 79 -9.47 0.23 3.63
N LEU A 80 -10.47 0.01 2.79
CA LEU A 80 -11.87 -0.06 3.21
C LEU A 80 -12.26 -1.42 3.80
N SER A 81 -11.81 -2.54 3.22
CA SER A 81 -12.12 -3.89 3.71
C SER A 81 -11.22 -4.31 4.88
N GLY A 82 -9.96 -3.91 4.89
CA GLY A 82 -8.92 -4.41 5.79
C GLY A 82 -8.39 -5.79 5.40
N GLU A 83 -8.85 -6.31 4.28
CA GLU A 83 -8.46 -7.60 3.72
C GLU A 83 -7.63 -7.40 2.46
N ILE A 84 -6.81 -8.36 2.12
CA ILE A 84 -5.99 -8.32 0.92
C ILE A 84 -6.90 -8.33 -0.32
N TYR A 85 -6.71 -7.36 -1.22
CA TYR A 85 -7.46 -7.26 -2.45
C TYR A 85 -6.68 -7.86 -3.62
N SER A 86 -6.94 -9.14 -3.93
CA SER A 86 -6.17 -9.94 -4.88
C SER A 86 -6.42 -9.65 -6.37
N ARG A 87 -7.37 -8.76 -6.72
CA ARG A 87 -7.72 -8.50 -8.12
C ARG A 87 -6.77 -7.54 -8.85
N ARG A 88 -5.97 -6.75 -8.13
CA ARG A 88 -5.02 -5.82 -8.75
C ARG A 88 -3.74 -6.54 -9.16
N HIS A 89 -3.28 -6.28 -10.37
CA HIS A 89 -2.07 -6.88 -10.95
C HIS A 89 -1.14 -5.85 -11.62
N GLY A 90 -1.45 -4.55 -11.51
CA GLY A 90 -0.64 -3.49 -12.12
C GLY A 90 0.81 -3.50 -11.64
N PHE A 91 1.06 -3.77 -10.37
CA PHE A 91 2.39 -3.86 -9.79
C PHE A 91 3.22 -5.02 -10.38
N LEU A 92 2.59 -6.15 -10.72
CA LEU A 92 3.26 -7.27 -11.40
C LEU A 92 3.71 -6.88 -12.81
N LYS A 93 2.86 -6.12 -13.54
CA LYS A 93 3.23 -5.61 -14.87
C LYS A 93 4.43 -4.67 -14.81
N ILE A 94 4.46 -3.80 -13.80
CA ILE A 94 5.61 -2.90 -13.57
C ILE A 94 6.87 -3.70 -13.26
N ALA A 95 6.79 -4.65 -12.32
CA ALA A 95 7.93 -5.47 -11.94
C ALA A 95 8.47 -6.29 -13.12
N LYS A 96 7.58 -6.89 -13.94
CA LYS A 96 7.96 -7.61 -15.16
C LYS A 96 8.69 -6.69 -16.14
N LYS A 97 8.14 -5.49 -16.39
CA LYS A 97 8.73 -4.53 -17.33
C LYS A 97 10.09 -4.01 -16.88
N THR A 98 10.26 -3.76 -15.59
CA THR A 98 11.50 -3.21 -15.02
C THR A 98 12.52 -4.27 -14.62
N GLY A 99 12.12 -5.54 -14.58
CA GLY A 99 12.99 -6.66 -14.17
C GLY A 99 13.34 -6.69 -12.68
N VAL A 100 12.67 -5.84 -11.86
CA VAL A 100 12.93 -5.79 -10.42
C VAL A 100 12.23 -6.92 -9.68
N SER A 101 12.81 -7.32 -8.55
CA SER A 101 12.16 -8.27 -7.65
C SER A 101 11.10 -7.58 -6.79
N ILE A 102 10.01 -8.30 -6.51
CA ILE A 102 8.98 -7.89 -5.58
C ILE A 102 9.30 -8.50 -4.21
N ILE A 103 9.21 -7.70 -3.17
CA ILE A 103 9.35 -8.13 -1.78
C ILE A 103 7.98 -8.00 -1.11
N PRO A 104 7.23 -9.10 -0.94
CA PRO A 104 5.93 -9.06 -0.29
C PRO A 104 6.10 -8.93 1.21
N ILE A 105 5.36 -8.01 1.83
CA ILE A 105 5.34 -7.80 3.28
C ILE A 105 3.90 -7.85 3.77
N LEU A 106 3.65 -8.75 4.72
CA LEU A 106 2.39 -8.84 5.44
C LEU A 106 2.50 -8.10 6.77
N THR A 107 1.61 -7.14 6.98
CA THR A 107 1.49 -6.44 8.26
C THR A 107 0.25 -6.92 8.99
N LYS A 108 0.47 -7.49 10.19
CA LYS A 108 -0.64 -7.94 11.05
C LYS A 108 -0.77 -6.92 12.16
N ASN A 109 -1.84 -6.20 12.20
CA ASN A 109 -2.49 -5.54 13.34
C ASN A 109 -3.37 -4.39 12.86
N VAL A 110 -4.52 -4.25 13.50
CA VAL A 110 -5.49 -3.18 13.21
C VAL A 110 -5.32 -2.12 14.29
N TYR A 111 -4.88 -0.92 13.89
CA TYR A 111 -4.67 0.21 14.82
C TYR A 111 -5.95 0.97 15.14
N TYR A 112 -7.00 0.74 14.37
CA TYR A 112 -8.27 1.44 14.49
C TYR A 112 -9.43 0.48 14.44
N ASP A 113 -10.43 0.73 15.27
CA ASP A 113 -11.73 0.08 15.13
C ASP A 113 -12.51 0.78 14.03
N ARG A 114 -13.17 -0.02 13.23
CA ARG A 114 -14.11 0.48 12.23
C ARG A 114 -15.47 0.65 12.87
N ILE A 115 -16.03 1.84 12.74
CA ILE A 115 -17.39 2.09 13.17
C ILE A 115 -18.32 1.57 12.06
N PRO A 116 -19.32 0.73 12.40
CA PRO A 116 -20.38 0.38 11.46
C PRO A 116 -21.01 1.65 10.89
N CYS A 117 -21.00 1.80 9.58
CA CYS A 117 -21.52 2.98 8.92
C CYS A 117 -22.73 2.59 8.06
N PRO A 118 -23.87 3.27 8.18
CA PRO A 118 -24.96 3.10 7.25
C PRO A 118 -24.46 3.41 5.82
N LEU A 119 -24.94 2.65 4.85
CA LEU A 119 -24.53 2.74 3.44
C LEU A 119 -23.04 2.38 3.20
N ALA A 120 -22.44 1.52 4.03
CA ALA A 120 -21.04 1.11 3.86
C ALA A 120 -20.75 0.50 2.47
N SER A 121 -21.67 -0.31 1.95
CA SER A 121 -21.56 -0.90 0.61
C SER A 121 -21.58 0.14 -0.50
N LEU A 122 -22.48 1.13 -0.42
CA LEU A 122 -22.55 2.21 -1.41
C LEU A 122 -21.28 3.07 -1.37
N ARG A 123 -20.81 3.43 -0.19
CA ARG A 123 -19.55 4.18 -0.02
C ARG A 123 -18.35 3.42 -0.56
N TYR A 124 -18.31 2.10 -0.33
CA TYR A 124 -17.28 1.23 -0.86
C TYR A 124 -17.26 1.25 -2.40
N GLU A 125 -18.43 1.08 -3.04
CA GLU A 125 -18.53 1.09 -4.49
C GLU A 125 -18.16 2.47 -5.09
N ILE A 126 -18.56 3.56 -4.47
CA ILE A 126 -18.20 4.92 -4.90
C ILE A 126 -16.69 5.11 -4.74
N ALA A 127 -16.12 4.83 -3.57
CA ALA A 127 -14.70 5.00 -3.30
C ALA A 127 -13.82 4.18 -4.26
N LYS A 128 -14.25 2.97 -4.60
CA LYS A 128 -13.59 2.09 -5.56
C LYS A 128 -13.61 2.66 -6.98
N ARG A 129 -14.73 3.29 -7.39
CA ARG A 129 -14.88 3.88 -8.74
C ARG A 129 -14.02 5.13 -8.94
N ILE A 130 -13.98 6.00 -7.94
CA ILE A 130 -13.24 7.26 -8.02
C ILE A 130 -11.79 7.14 -7.53
N ASP A 131 -11.40 5.96 -7.02
CA ASP A 131 -10.08 5.67 -6.39
C ASP A 131 -9.71 6.69 -5.30
N LEU A 132 -10.72 7.19 -4.58
CA LEU A 132 -10.58 8.13 -3.49
C LEU A 132 -11.09 7.49 -2.19
N PRO A 133 -10.28 7.43 -1.13
CA PRO A 133 -10.74 6.90 0.15
C PRO A 133 -11.75 7.86 0.78
N ILE A 134 -13.04 7.53 0.65
CA ILE A 134 -14.07 8.17 1.46
C ILE A 134 -13.93 7.59 2.86
N MET A 135 -13.21 8.31 3.71
CA MET A 135 -12.86 7.86 5.05
C MET A 135 -14.12 7.53 5.86
N PHE A 136 -14.13 6.33 6.43
CA PHE A 136 -15.08 5.96 7.47
C PHE A 136 -14.64 6.61 8.78
N PRO A 137 -15.57 6.92 9.69
CA PRO A 137 -15.18 7.22 11.06
C PRO A 137 -14.44 6.03 11.63
N VAL A 138 -13.25 6.27 12.14
CA VAL A 138 -12.40 5.26 12.77
C VAL A 138 -12.06 5.72 14.17
N LEU A 139 -12.07 4.79 15.10
CA LEU A 139 -11.72 5.05 16.49
C LEU A 139 -10.43 4.31 16.84
N GLY A 140 -9.47 5.07 17.31
CA GLY A 140 -8.24 4.55 17.86
C GLY A 140 -8.27 4.47 19.39
N TYR A 141 -7.18 4.92 20.00
CA TYR A 141 -7.02 4.89 21.46
C TYR A 141 -8.03 5.81 22.15
N TYR A 142 -8.78 5.30 23.13
CA TYR A 142 -9.85 6.01 23.85
C TYR A 142 -10.93 6.65 22.95
N GLY A 143 -11.23 6.04 21.80
CA GLY A 143 -12.20 6.60 20.88
C GLY A 143 -11.74 7.86 20.13
N THR A 144 -10.46 8.15 20.12
CA THR A 144 -9.86 9.30 19.44
C THR A 144 -9.26 8.89 18.08
N TRP A 145 -8.64 9.82 17.40
CA TRP A 145 -7.89 9.61 16.15
C TRP A 145 -6.46 9.06 16.37
N LEU A 146 -6.05 8.89 17.63
CA LEU A 146 -4.74 8.33 17.94
C LEU A 146 -4.73 6.83 17.68
N PRO A 147 -3.73 6.28 16.97
CA PRO A 147 -3.66 4.86 16.69
C PRO A 147 -3.50 4.06 17.97
N LYS A 148 -4.11 2.89 18.04
CA LYS A 148 -3.93 1.97 19.15
C LYS A 148 -2.47 1.54 19.26
N ARG A 149 -1.93 1.49 20.47
CA ARG A 149 -0.59 0.94 20.73
C ARG A 149 -0.63 -0.58 20.65
N LEU A 150 -0.49 -1.11 19.46
CA LEU A 150 -0.37 -2.55 19.24
C LEU A 150 1.02 -2.86 18.66
N PRO A 151 1.63 -3.98 19.06
CA PRO A 151 2.88 -4.40 18.45
C PRO A 151 2.65 -4.67 16.95
N ILE A 152 3.43 -4.03 16.11
CA ILE A 152 3.42 -4.30 14.67
C ILE A 152 4.07 -5.65 14.46
N LYS A 153 3.33 -6.59 13.91
CA LYS A 153 3.90 -7.84 13.39
C LYS A 153 4.10 -7.69 11.90
N ILE A 154 5.33 -7.82 11.48
CA ILE A 154 5.74 -7.72 10.08
C ILE A 154 6.28 -9.07 9.69
N GLU A 155 5.75 -9.61 8.62
CA GLU A 155 6.16 -10.87 8.04
C GLU A 155 6.58 -10.60 6.59
N GLN A 156 7.88 -10.67 6.35
CA GLN A 156 8.41 -10.62 4.99
C GLN A 156 8.33 -12.01 4.38
N LYS A 157 7.74 -12.10 3.21
CA LYS A 157 7.73 -13.32 2.40
C LYS A 157 8.92 -13.36 1.44
N ASP A 158 9.15 -14.51 0.84
CA ASP A 158 10.25 -14.69 -0.11
C ASP A 158 10.15 -13.71 -1.29
N SER A 159 11.31 -13.29 -1.76
CA SER A 159 11.41 -12.41 -2.91
C SER A 159 10.80 -13.08 -4.16
N PHE A 160 9.96 -12.36 -4.84
CA PHE A 160 9.19 -12.85 -5.96
C PHE A 160 9.60 -12.16 -7.27
N ARG A 161 9.97 -12.95 -8.27
CA ARG A 161 10.26 -12.45 -9.62
C ARG A 161 9.13 -12.84 -10.59
N VAL A 162 8.71 -11.89 -11.41
CA VAL A 162 7.65 -12.10 -12.42
C VAL A 162 8.32 -12.53 -13.72
N GLU A 163 8.18 -13.81 -14.08
CA GLU A 163 8.81 -14.40 -15.27
C GLU A 163 7.78 -14.79 -16.34
N GLY A 164 6.64 -15.28 -15.90
CA GLY A 164 5.57 -15.79 -16.75
C GLY A 164 4.48 -14.77 -17.11
N ASP A 165 3.33 -15.28 -17.51
CA ASP A 165 2.14 -14.48 -17.76
C ASP A 165 1.57 -13.91 -16.47
N ILE A 166 0.98 -12.70 -16.56
CA ILE A 166 0.57 -11.92 -15.38
C ILE A 166 -0.49 -12.65 -14.55
N GLU A 167 -1.43 -13.34 -15.17
CA GLU A 167 -2.53 -13.96 -14.43
C GLU A 167 -2.09 -15.17 -13.58
N PRO A 168 -1.33 -16.15 -14.10
CA PRO A 168 -0.73 -17.20 -13.28
C PRO A 168 0.20 -16.64 -12.17
N GLU A 169 1.00 -15.63 -12.50
CA GLU A 169 1.90 -15.01 -11.54
C GLU A 169 1.14 -14.25 -10.44
N ARG A 170 -0.01 -13.66 -10.74
CA ARG A 170 -0.90 -13.06 -9.76
C ARG A 170 -1.41 -14.10 -8.76
N ILE A 171 -1.89 -15.24 -9.26
CA ILE A 171 -2.37 -16.34 -8.42
C ILE A 171 -1.22 -16.85 -7.53
N ARG A 172 -0.05 -17.07 -8.09
CA ARG A 172 1.15 -17.51 -7.37
C ARG A 172 1.55 -16.51 -6.30
N TYR A 173 1.53 -15.20 -6.60
CA TYR A 173 1.85 -14.13 -5.65
C TYR A 173 0.92 -14.13 -4.45
N TYR A 174 -0.40 -14.13 -4.68
CA TYR A 174 -1.38 -14.08 -3.59
C TYR A 174 -1.48 -15.39 -2.79
N LYS A 175 -1.16 -16.52 -3.40
CA LYS A 175 -1.08 -17.82 -2.70
C LYS A 175 0.00 -17.81 -1.60
N ALA A 176 1.05 -17.03 -1.73
CA ALA A 176 2.08 -16.88 -0.71
C ALA A 176 1.56 -16.25 0.61
N PHE A 177 0.37 -15.68 0.61
CA PHE A 177 -0.31 -15.14 1.78
C PHE A 177 -1.39 -16.05 2.36
N ASP A 178 -1.48 -17.31 1.93
CA ASP A 178 -2.56 -18.24 2.26
C ASP A 178 -3.97 -17.74 1.86
N TYR A 179 -4.01 -16.86 0.87
CA TYR A 179 -5.24 -16.39 0.25
C TYR A 179 -5.54 -17.24 -0.98
N SER A 180 -6.46 -18.19 -0.80
CA SER A 180 -7.03 -19.03 -1.87
C SER A 180 -8.30 -18.39 -2.45
#